data_00fb77ca80a982af10cc7ec761be22fa
#
_entry.id   00fb77ca80a982af10cc7ec761be22fa
#
_cell.length_a   1.000
_cell.length_b   1.000
_cell.length_c   1.000
_cell.angle_alpha   90.00
_cell.angle_beta   90.00
_cell.angle_gamma   90.00
#
_symmetry.space_group_name_H-M   'P 1'
#
loop_
_entity.id
_entity.type
_entity.pdbx_description
1 polymer ?
#
loop_
_entity_poly.entity_id
_entity_poly.type
_entity_poly.pdbx_seq_one_letter_code
_entity_poly.pdbx_strand_id
1 'polypeptide(L)'
;SFNRQPVARRFAIVAAGPIANFLLAIVLYWFLFILGVHGMKPVLGPVEPSTAAAYAKFEAGETIVSIENEAVASWQDARWTLLRYAIDQSSNVKIQTINKNGEINWRQLDLSNIDPDKLNENFLGIIGLNSYQPTIKPVIGQVMPDGVGYKAGLLIGDEILTANDTEIQTWMDF
;
A
#
# COMPACT_ATOMS: atom_id res chain seq x y z
N SER A 1 -7.92 -55.37 -4.28
CA SER A 1 -8.83 -54.34 -3.75
C SER A 1 -8.18 -53.64 -2.53
N PHE A 2 -8.52 -52.38 -2.31
CA PHE A 2 -7.99 -51.53 -1.21
C PHE A 2 -8.08 -52.23 0.16
N ASN A 3 -9.19 -52.92 0.43
CA ASN A 3 -9.44 -53.55 1.72
C ASN A 3 -8.58 -54.79 2.01
N ARG A 4 -7.87 -55.34 1.02
CA ARG A 4 -6.96 -56.53 1.20
C ARG A 4 -5.49 -56.11 1.38
N GLN A 5 -5.20 -54.81 1.37
CA GLN A 5 -3.84 -54.30 1.53
C GLN A 5 -3.48 -54.15 3.03
N PRO A 6 -2.20 -54.31 3.41
CA PRO A 6 -1.71 -54.02 4.75
C PRO A 6 -2.08 -52.60 5.20
N VAL A 7 -2.29 -52.42 6.50
CA VAL A 7 -2.71 -51.14 7.10
C VAL A 7 -1.79 -49.98 6.67
N ALA A 8 -0.48 -50.22 6.63
CA ALA A 8 0.52 -49.23 6.22
C ALA A 8 0.30 -48.75 4.78
N ARG A 9 -0.04 -49.63 3.83
CA ARG A 9 -0.33 -49.26 2.44
C ARG A 9 -1.63 -48.47 2.31
N ARG A 10 -2.66 -48.84 3.09
CA ARG A 10 -3.93 -48.10 3.11
C ARG A 10 -3.72 -46.69 3.67
N PHE A 11 -2.95 -46.58 4.77
CA PHE A 11 -2.58 -45.29 5.34
C PHE A 11 -1.81 -44.42 4.33
N ALA A 12 -0.80 -44.98 3.66
CA ALA A 12 -0.03 -44.27 2.64
C ALA A 12 -0.89 -43.75 1.47
N ILE A 13 -1.86 -44.56 1.00
CA ILE A 13 -2.76 -44.15 -0.08
C ILE A 13 -3.68 -42.99 0.35
N VAL A 14 -4.24 -43.06 1.57
CA VAL A 14 -5.11 -42.02 2.12
C VAL A 14 -4.32 -40.73 2.41
N ALA A 15 -3.11 -40.86 2.94
CA ALA A 15 -2.26 -39.73 3.27
C ALA A 15 -1.63 -39.07 2.03
N ALA A 16 -1.47 -39.79 0.92
CA ALA A 16 -0.84 -39.26 -0.30
C ALA A 16 -1.53 -38.01 -0.86
N GLY A 17 -2.86 -37.94 -0.82
CA GLY A 17 -3.63 -36.79 -1.27
C GLY A 17 -3.32 -35.51 -0.46
N PRO A 18 -3.54 -35.50 0.87
CA PRO A 18 -3.19 -34.39 1.73
C PRO A 18 -1.71 -33.98 1.65
N ILE A 19 -0.79 -34.96 1.63
CA ILE A 19 0.65 -34.69 1.51
C ILE A 19 0.99 -34.03 0.17
N ALA A 20 0.43 -34.53 -0.93
CA ALA A 20 0.65 -33.92 -2.25
C ALA A 20 0.15 -32.47 -2.30
N ASN A 21 -1.03 -32.20 -1.73
CA ASN A 21 -1.57 -30.84 -1.65
C ASN A 21 -0.69 -29.93 -0.80
N PHE A 22 -0.17 -30.44 0.31
CA PHE A 22 0.74 -29.69 1.18
C PHE A 22 2.07 -29.36 0.48
N LEU A 23 2.65 -30.34 -0.22
CA LEU A 23 3.86 -30.12 -1.02
C LEU A 23 3.62 -29.14 -2.17
N LEU A 24 2.47 -29.25 -2.85
CA LEU A 24 2.09 -28.31 -3.88
C LEU A 24 1.97 -26.88 -3.32
N ALA A 25 1.33 -26.72 -2.14
CA ALA A 25 1.23 -25.43 -1.49
C ALA A 25 2.62 -24.84 -1.17
N ILE A 26 3.54 -25.64 -0.65
CA ILE A 26 4.93 -25.20 -0.39
C ILE A 26 5.59 -24.70 -1.69
N VAL A 27 5.47 -25.47 -2.77
CA VAL A 27 6.05 -25.09 -4.07
C VAL A 27 5.44 -23.81 -4.61
N LEU A 28 4.11 -23.65 -4.52
CA LEU A 28 3.42 -22.44 -4.97
C LEU A 28 3.83 -21.21 -4.13
N TYR A 29 3.90 -21.33 -2.81
CA TYR A 29 4.39 -20.26 -1.96
C TYR A 29 5.85 -19.92 -2.23
N TRP A 30 6.71 -20.91 -2.44
CA TRP A 30 8.10 -20.70 -2.81
C TRP A 30 8.23 -19.92 -4.12
N PHE A 31 7.45 -20.28 -5.16
CA PHE A 31 7.37 -19.51 -6.40
C PHE A 31 6.88 -18.07 -6.18
N LEU A 32 5.86 -17.90 -5.36
CA LEU A 32 5.31 -16.58 -5.03
C LEU A 32 6.35 -15.69 -4.33
N PHE A 33 7.13 -16.25 -3.42
CA PHE A 33 8.22 -15.53 -2.77
C PHE A 33 9.37 -15.16 -3.72
N ILE A 34 9.70 -16.03 -4.69
CA ILE A 34 10.72 -15.72 -5.70
C ILE A 34 10.26 -14.62 -6.65
N LEU A 35 9.00 -14.66 -7.09
CA LEU A 35 8.43 -13.63 -7.97
C LEU A 35 8.23 -12.30 -7.26
N GLY A 36 8.19 -12.31 -5.93
CA GLY A 36 7.89 -11.16 -5.09
C GLY A 36 6.43 -10.72 -5.17
N VAL A 37 5.93 -10.13 -4.09
CA VAL A 37 4.62 -9.47 -4.07
C VAL A 37 4.86 -7.99 -4.38
N HIS A 38 4.34 -7.51 -5.49
CA HIS A 38 4.46 -6.10 -5.85
C HIS A 38 3.59 -5.28 -4.90
N GLY A 39 4.23 -4.60 -3.94
CA GLY A 39 3.59 -3.60 -3.11
C GLY A 39 3.41 -2.27 -3.86
N MET A 40 2.56 -1.38 -3.35
CA MET A 40 2.48 -0.01 -3.86
C MET A 40 3.81 0.69 -3.64
N LYS A 41 4.34 1.31 -4.71
CA LYS A 41 5.56 2.12 -4.64
C LYS A 41 5.37 3.23 -3.60
N PRO A 42 6.39 3.54 -2.79
CA PRO A 42 6.30 4.54 -1.74
C PRO A 42 6.44 5.96 -2.31
N VAL A 43 5.49 6.35 -3.16
CA VAL A 43 5.36 7.70 -3.72
C VAL A 43 4.59 8.57 -2.75
N LEU A 44 5.15 9.71 -2.36
CA LEU A 44 4.57 10.63 -1.41
C LEU A 44 3.41 11.43 -2.03
N GLY A 45 2.32 11.48 -1.31
CA GLY A 45 1.21 12.42 -1.53
C GLY A 45 1.51 13.80 -0.92
N PRO A 46 0.48 14.64 -0.77
CA PRO A 46 0.61 15.91 -0.07
C PRO A 46 1.13 15.72 1.35
N VAL A 47 2.11 16.55 1.74
CA VAL A 47 2.71 16.52 3.08
C VAL A 47 1.94 17.48 3.97
N GLU A 48 1.42 16.98 5.08
CA GLU A 48 0.67 17.76 6.05
C GLU A 48 1.58 18.78 6.77
N PRO A 49 1.17 20.07 6.87
CA PRO A 49 1.92 21.06 7.61
C PRO A 49 2.13 20.66 9.08
N SER A 50 3.23 21.12 9.68
CA SER A 50 3.57 20.88 11.10
C SER A 50 3.81 19.41 11.46
N THR A 51 4.10 18.56 10.49
CA THR A 51 4.50 17.16 10.70
C THR A 51 6.00 16.97 10.61
N ALA A 52 6.51 15.84 11.09
CA ALA A 52 7.94 15.50 10.97
C ALA A 52 8.42 15.51 9.51
N ALA A 53 7.58 15.01 8.59
CA ALA A 53 7.88 15.04 7.16
C ALA A 53 7.96 16.47 6.58
N ALA A 54 7.08 17.39 7.04
CA ALA A 54 7.12 18.79 6.63
C ALA A 54 8.41 19.48 7.11
N TYR A 55 8.82 19.25 8.35
CA TYR A 55 10.08 19.78 8.89
C TYR A 55 11.31 19.20 8.16
N ALA A 56 11.24 17.94 7.75
CA ALA A 56 12.27 17.28 6.94
C ALA A 56 12.24 17.72 5.46
N LYS A 57 11.30 18.61 5.07
CA LYS A 57 11.13 19.15 3.71
C LYS A 57 10.85 18.09 2.64
N PHE A 58 10.08 17.07 2.97
CA PHE A 58 9.55 16.17 1.96
C PHE A 58 8.56 16.89 1.04
N GLU A 59 8.52 16.47 -0.22
CA GLU A 59 7.66 17.05 -1.24
C GLU A 59 6.74 16.00 -1.87
N ALA A 60 5.54 16.43 -2.25
CA ALA A 60 4.60 15.56 -2.94
C ALA A 60 5.15 15.05 -4.28
N GLY A 61 5.06 13.74 -4.48
CA GLY A 61 5.57 13.06 -5.66
C GLY A 61 7.01 12.58 -5.56
N GLU A 62 7.70 12.81 -4.45
CA GLU A 62 8.95 12.11 -4.15
C GLU A 62 8.67 10.62 -3.90
N THR A 63 9.59 9.77 -4.33
CA THR A 63 9.55 8.32 -4.06
C THR A 63 10.65 7.98 -3.06
N ILE A 64 10.31 7.32 -1.97
CA ILE A 64 11.30 6.81 -1.00
C ILE A 64 12.02 5.62 -1.65
N VAL A 65 13.34 5.63 -1.66
CA VAL A 65 14.15 4.54 -2.23
C VAL A 65 14.99 3.80 -1.20
N SER A 66 15.40 4.49 -0.13
CA SER A 66 16.06 3.83 1.00
C SER A 66 15.85 4.61 2.31
N ILE A 67 15.94 3.88 3.43
CA ILE A 67 15.91 4.40 4.80
C ILE A 67 17.13 3.82 5.51
N GLU A 68 18.03 4.67 6.04
CA GLU A 68 19.30 4.28 6.68
C GLU A 68 20.08 3.23 5.86
N ASN A 69 20.18 3.43 4.54
CA ASN A 69 20.78 2.53 3.56
C ASN A 69 20.05 1.19 3.32
N GLU A 70 18.92 0.92 3.98
CA GLU A 70 18.06 -0.21 3.65
C GLU A 70 17.16 0.16 2.46
N ALA A 71 17.20 -0.63 1.38
CA ALA A 71 16.36 -0.39 0.20
C ALA A 71 14.87 -0.58 0.55
N VAL A 72 14.05 0.33 0.04
CA VAL A 72 12.59 0.33 0.24
C VAL A 72 11.92 0.19 -1.13
N ALA A 73 11.17 -0.89 -1.31
CA ALA A 73 10.46 -1.19 -2.56
C ALA A 73 8.96 -0.87 -2.49
N SER A 74 8.40 -0.83 -1.28
CA SER A 74 6.97 -0.63 -1.06
C SER A 74 6.67 0.28 0.14
N TRP A 75 5.43 0.81 0.18
CA TRP A 75 4.93 1.51 1.36
C TRP A 75 4.96 0.66 2.63
N GLN A 76 4.78 -0.64 2.50
CA GLN A 76 4.85 -1.56 3.62
C GLN A 76 6.27 -1.66 4.18
N ASP A 77 7.29 -1.75 3.30
CA ASP A 77 8.69 -1.74 3.73
C ASP A 77 9.03 -0.42 4.43
N ALA A 78 8.65 0.71 3.82
CA ALA A 78 8.85 2.03 4.43
C ALA A 78 8.23 2.10 5.83
N ARG A 79 6.98 1.64 5.97
CA ARG A 79 6.27 1.64 7.26
C ARG A 79 7.00 0.80 8.32
N TRP A 80 7.37 -0.43 7.99
CA TRP A 80 8.03 -1.31 8.96
C TRP A 80 9.40 -0.78 9.37
N THR A 81 10.17 -0.27 8.40
CA THR A 81 11.49 0.29 8.69
C THR A 81 11.37 1.55 9.56
N LEU A 82 10.48 2.49 9.21
CA LEU A 82 10.27 3.70 10.01
C LEU A 82 9.69 3.42 11.39
N LEU A 83 8.79 2.44 11.52
CA LEU A 83 8.22 2.05 12.81
C LEU A 83 9.30 1.58 13.78
N ARG A 84 10.29 0.81 13.30
CA ARG A 84 11.42 0.36 14.10
C ARG A 84 12.21 1.56 14.66
N TYR A 85 12.53 2.55 13.81
CA TYR A 85 13.22 3.77 14.24
C TYR A 85 12.36 4.67 15.13
N ALA A 86 11.04 4.65 14.99
CA ALA A 86 10.13 5.38 15.86
C ALA A 86 10.04 4.76 17.26
N ILE A 87 10.05 3.44 17.37
CA ILE A 87 10.12 2.72 18.66
C ILE A 87 11.40 3.09 19.40
N ASP A 88 12.51 3.19 18.68
CA ASP A 88 13.82 3.58 19.22
C ASP A 88 13.94 5.10 19.44
N GLN A 89 12.90 5.88 19.19
CA GLN A 89 12.84 7.35 19.32
C GLN A 89 14.04 8.04 18.63
N SER A 90 14.36 7.59 17.44
CA SER A 90 15.50 8.08 16.66
C SER A 90 15.26 9.51 16.18
N SER A 91 16.17 10.43 16.52
CA SER A 91 16.07 11.86 16.17
C SER A 91 16.58 12.21 14.78
N ASN A 92 17.22 11.27 14.07
CA ASN A 92 17.88 11.58 12.81
C ASN A 92 17.89 10.35 11.89
N VAL A 93 16.75 10.05 11.28
CA VAL A 93 16.61 8.96 10.33
C VAL A 93 16.85 9.50 8.93
N LYS A 94 17.91 9.00 8.25
CA LYS A 94 18.24 9.41 6.88
C LYS A 94 17.40 8.67 5.88
N ILE A 95 16.72 9.42 5.02
CA ILE A 95 15.85 8.89 3.98
C ILE A 95 16.31 9.41 2.63
N GLN A 96 16.55 8.51 1.71
CA GLN A 96 16.84 8.86 0.33
C GLN A 96 15.55 8.83 -0.48
N THR A 97 15.29 9.91 -1.21
CA THR A 97 14.14 10.04 -2.11
C THR A 97 14.59 10.36 -3.52
N ILE A 98 13.73 10.05 -4.49
CA ILE A 98 13.86 10.50 -5.89
C ILE A 98 12.64 11.36 -6.19
N ASN A 99 12.86 12.58 -6.70
CA ASN A 99 11.78 13.46 -7.11
C ASN A 99 11.25 13.11 -8.52
N LYS A 100 10.24 13.83 -8.99
CA LYS A 100 9.63 13.62 -10.32
C LYS A 100 10.61 13.83 -11.49
N ASN A 101 11.68 14.57 -11.27
CA ASN A 101 12.71 14.85 -12.26
C ASN A 101 13.84 13.78 -12.27
N GLY A 102 13.77 12.79 -11.35
CA GLY A 102 14.80 11.78 -11.20
C GLY A 102 15.99 12.22 -10.35
N GLU A 103 15.91 13.36 -9.66
CA GLU A 103 16.97 13.85 -8.78
C GLU A 103 16.89 13.18 -7.42
N ILE A 104 18.06 12.79 -6.90
CA ILE A 104 18.19 12.16 -5.60
C ILE A 104 18.26 13.24 -4.52
N ASN A 105 17.38 13.14 -3.52
CA ASN A 105 17.37 14.00 -2.36
C ASN A 105 17.62 13.17 -1.09
N TRP A 106 18.25 13.80 -0.10
CA TRP A 106 18.44 13.24 1.23
C TRP A 106 17.60 14.05 2.22
N ARG A 107 16.76 13.35 2.97
CA ARG A 107 15.90 13.92 4.00
C ARG A 107 16.31 13.37 5.36
N GLN A 108 16.18 14.17 6.40
CA GLN A 108 16.45 13.76 7.78
C GLN A 108 15.14 13.86 8.56
N LEU A 109 14.61 12.72 8.97
CA LEU A 109 13.33 12.61 9.66
C LEU A 109 13.56 12.46 11.16
N ASP A 110 12.95 13.34 11.96
CA ASP A 110 12.98 13.28 13.41
C ASP A 110 11.74 12.52 13.93
N LEU A 111 11.98 11.38 14.55
CA LEU A 111 10.97 10.52 15.15
C LEU A 111 11.03 10.51 16.69
N SER A 112 11.88 11.32 17.31
CA SER A 112 12.10 11.32 18.77
C SER A 112 10.90 11.79 19.58
N ASN A 113 10.03 12.61 18.98
CA ASN A 113 8.86 13.20 19.65
C ASN A 113 7.55 12.49 19.35
N ILE A 114 7.61 11.30 18.78
CA ILE A 114 6.40 10.53 18.47
C ILE A 114 5.97 9.76 19.71
N ASP A 115 4.72 9.95 20.10
CA ASP A 115 4.08 9.24 21.19
C ASP A 115 4.00 7.73 20.85
N PRO A 116 4.61 6.84 21.66
CA PRO A 116 4.56 5.40 21.42
C PRO A 116 3.13 4.84 21.32
N ASP A 117 2.17 5.43 22.01
CA ASP A 117 0.76 5.00 21.96
C ASP A 117 0.10 5.33 20.62
N LYS A 118 0.72 6.17 19.80
CA LYS A 118 0.27 6.53 18.44
C LYS A 118 0.92 5.70 17.33
N LEU A 119 1.75 4.72 17.67
CA LEU A 119 2.38 3.80 16.72
C LEU A 119 1.39 2.73 16.21
N ASN A 120 0.26 3.17 15.69
CA ASN A 120 -0.83 2.36 15.16
C ASN A 120 -0.81 2.27 13.62
N GLU A 121 -1.91 1.83 13.02
CA GLU A 121 -2.04 1.70 11.57
C GLU A 121 -1.88 3.02 10.81
N ASN A 122 -2.22 4.16 11.44
CA ASN A 122 -2.09 5.49 10.84
C ASN A 122 -0.75 6.19 11.14
N PHE A 123 0.25 5.47 11.63
CA PHE A 123 1.55 6.03 12.00
C PHE A 123 2.18 6.90 10.90
N LEU A 124 2.16 6.44 9.64
CA LEU A 124 2.73 7.20 8.52
C LEU A 124 2.01 8.54 8.31
N GLY A 125 0.69 8.57 8.43
CA GLY A 125 -0.08 9.81 8.38
C GLY A 125 0.29 10.79 9.51
N ILE A 126 0.51 10.27 10.73
CA ILE A 126 0.91 11.09 11.89
C ILE A 126 2.26 11.79 11.66
N ILE A 127 3.22 11.10 11.05
CA ILE A 127 4.52 11.71 10.70
C ILE A 127 4.46 12.54 9.41
N GLY A 128 3.33 12.55 8.70
CA GLY A 128 3.10 13.34 7.48
C GLY A 128 3.52 12.65 6.18
N LEU A 129 3.81 11.35 6.21
CA LEU A 129 4.15 10.55 5.04
C LEU A 129 2.89 9.86 4.50
N ASN A 130 2.09 10.59 3.75
CA ASN A 130 0.90 10.04 3.09
C ASN A 130 1.25 9.44 1.74
N SER A 131 0.53 8.36 1.36
CA SER A 131 0.69 7.79 0.02
C SER A 131 0.08 8.72 -1.04
N TYR A 132 0.74 8.80 -2.19
CA TYR A 132 0.17 9.48 -3.35
C TYR A 132 -1.09 8.75 -3.81
N GLN A 133 -2.20 9.48 -3.83
CA GLN A 133 -3.44 9.03 -4.45
C GLN A 133 -3.65 9.85 -5.73
N PRO A 134 -3.73 9.21 -6.90
CA PRO A 134 -4.03 9.94 -8.12
C PRO A 134 -5.43 10.56 -8.01
N THR A 135 -5.53 11.83 -8.35
CA THR A 135 -6.82 12.52 -8.47
C THR A 135 -7.57 11.93 -9.65
N ILE A 136 -8.58 11.11 -9.38
CA ILE A 136 -9.44 10.53 -10.42
C ILE A 136 -10.62 11.44 -10.60
N LYS A 137 -10.71 12.08 -11.78
CA LYS A 137 -11.86 12.89 -12.15
C LYS A 137 -13.16 12.08 -12.09
N PRO A 138 -14.27 12.67 -11.65
CA PRO A 138 -15.55 11.99 -11.52
C PRO A 138 -16.24 11.83 -12.89
N VAL A 139 -15.64 10.99 -13.76
CA VAL A 139 -16.15 10.69 -15.10
C VAL A 139 -16.92 9.38 -15.07
N ILE A 140 -18.13 9.38 -15.60
CA ILE A 140 -19.00 8.19 -15.64
C ILE A 140 -18.45 7.17 -16.62
N GLY A 141 -17.99 6.03 -16.10
CA GLY A 141 -17.46 4.93 -16.90
C GLY A 141 -18.53 3.98 -17.43
N GLN A 142 -19.65 3.84 -16.70
CA GLN A 142 -20.74 2.95 -17.08
C GLN A 142 -22.08 3.44 -16.51
N VAL A 143 -23.14 3.32 -17.30
CA VAL A 143 -24.52 3.60 -16.86
C VAL A 143 -25.32 2.28 -17.00
N MET A 144 -25.93 1.83 -15.90
CA MET A 144 -26.76 0.63 -15.93
C MET A 144 -28.04 0.89 -16.72
N PRO A 145 -28.40 0.03 -17.68
CA PRO A 145 -29.70 0.09 -18.36
C PRO A 145 -30.82 0.04 -17.31
N ASP A 146 -31.85 0.89 -17.47
CA ASP A 146 -32.98 1.03 -16.56
C ASP A 146 -32.66 1.51 -15.13
N GLY A 147 -31.39 1.81 -14.84
CA GLY A 147 -30.95 2.42 -13.58
C GLY A 147 -31.41 3.85 -13.41
N VAL A 148 -31.26 4.38 -12.19
CA VAL A 148 -31.65 5.76 -11.86
C VAL A 148 -30.84 6.77 -12.69
N GLY A 149 -29.53 6.53 -12.87
CA GLY A 149 -28.65 7.38 -13.69
C GLY A 149 -29.09 7.43 -15.16
N TYR A 150 -29.47 6.27 -15.73
CA TYR A 150 -29.99 6.21 -17.10
C TYR A 150 -31.30 7.00 -17.25
N LYS A 151 -32.22 6.84 -16.30
CA LYS A 151 -33.50 7.59 -16.27
C LYS A 151 -33.30 9.08 -16.06
N ALA A 152 -32.22 9.49 -15.39
CA ALA A 152 -31.83 10.88 -15.20
C ALA A 152 -31.09 11.48 -16.41
N GLY A 153 -30.80 10.64 -17.44
CA GLY A 153 -30.13 11.10 -18.67
C GLY A 153 -28.60 11.14 -18.58
N LEU A 154 -27.99 10.52 -17.57
CA LEU A 154 -26.53 10.43 -17.48
C LEU A 154 -25.97 9.53 -18.60
N LEU A 155 -24.88 9.95 -19.20
CA LEU A 155 -24.19 9.25 -20.27
C LEU A 155 -22.78 8.80 -19.83
N ILE A 156 -22.28 7.78 -20.50
CA ILE A 156 -20.88 7.37 -20.35
C ILE A 156 -20.00 8.49 -20.87
N GLY A 157 -19.00 8.91 -20.07
CA GLY A 157 -18.10 10.00 -20.37
C GLY A 157 -18.50 11.35 -19.75
N ASP A 158 -19.69 11.47 -19.16
CA ASP A 158 -20.06 12.67 -18.42
C ASP A 158 -19.13 12.89 -17.22
N GLU A 159 -18.63 14.12 -17.05
CA GLU A 159 -17.87 14.54 -15.85
C GLU A 159 -18.84 15.26 -14.89
N ILE A 160 -18.90 14.78 -13.65
CA ILE A 160 -19.78 15.36 -12.63
C ILE A 160 -19.07 16.58 -12.04
N LEU A 161 -19.65 17.75 -12.23
CA LEU A 161 -19.08 19.01 -11.74
C LEU A 161 -19.61 19.42 -10.37
N THR A 162 -20.88 19.11 -10.11
CA THR A 162 -21.54 19.47 -8.84
C THR A 162 -22.53 18.41 -8.42
N ALA A 163 -22.69 18.22 -7.10
CA ALA A 163 -23.74 17.41 -6.50
C ALA A 163 -24.33 18.18 -5.30
N ASN A 164 -25.66 18.42 -5.29
CA ASN A 164 -26.33 19.19 -4.25
C ASN A 164 -25.65 20.54 -3.93
N ASP A 165 -25.33 21.32 -4.98
CA ASP A 165 -24.62 22.59 -4.91
C ASP A 165 -23.19 22.54 -4.36
N THR A 166 -22.65 21.35 -4.14
CA THR A 166 -21.24 21.13 -3.74
C THR A 166 -20.42 20.81 -4.98
N GLU A 167 -19.31 21.50 -5.17
CA GLU A 167 -18.36 21.23 -6.25
C GLU A 167 -17.68 19.87 -6.03
N ILE A 168 -17.64 19.07 -7.09
CA ILE A 168 -17.04 17.72 -7.10
C ILE A 168 -15.82 17.77 -8.02
N GLN A 169 -14.63 17.56 -7.46
CA GLN A 169 -13.38 17.54 -8.21
C GLN A 169 -12.86 16.12 -8.42
N THR A 170 -13.22 15.21 -7.51
CA THR A 170 -12.78 13.82 -7.52
C THR A 170 -13.93 12.87 -7.16
N TRP A 171 -13.78 11.60 -7.48
CA TRP A 171 -14.70 10.55 -7.00
C TRP A 171 -14.75 10.42 -5.46
N MET A 172 -13.76 10.96 -4.75
CA MET A 172 -13.71 10.89 -3.28
C MET A 172 -14.55 11.99 -2.61
N ASP A 173 -15.04 12.97 -3.37
CA ASP A 173 -15.88 14.06 -2.88
C ASP A 173 -17.38 13.67 -2.84
N PHE A 174 -17.70 12.45 -3.31
CA PHE A 174 -19.03 11.86 -3.29
C PHE A 174 -19.28 11.13 -1.97
#